data_a711d90860becb4f6984d4d5e5a60bc8
#
_entry.id   a711d90860becb4f6984d4d5e5a60bc8
#
_cell.length_a   1.000
_cell.length_b   1.000
_cell.length_c   1.000
_cell.angle_alpha   90.00
_cell.angle_beta   90.00
_cell.angle_gamma   90.00
#
_symmetry.space_group_name_H-M   'P 1'
#
loop_
_entity.id
_entity.type
_entity.pdbx_description
1 polymer ?
#
loop_
_entity_poly.entity_id
_entity_poly.type
_entity_poly.pdbx_seq_one_letter_code
_entity_poly.pdbx_strand_id
1 'polypeptide(L)' 'MKTNTLACNVKFMIEGEEEVGSSNLGPFCISNKEKLKADVVLISDTSMIANDCPSIDVGLRGLSYVEVEVT' A
#
# COMPACT_ATOMS: atom_id res chain seq x y z
N MET A 1 8.07 -20.72 18.10
CA MET A 1 8.12 -21.98 17.31
C MET A 1 8.19 -21.62 15.83
N LYS A 2 9.16 -22.20 15.13
CA LYS A 2 9.25 -22.02 13.67
C LYS A 2 8.45 -23.12 12.98
N THR A 3 7.58 -22.73 12.05
CA THR A 3 6.85 -23.65 11.18
C THR A 3 7.22 -23.37 9.73
N ASN A 4 7.14 -24.38 8.87
CA ASN A 4 7.35 -24.22 7.44
C ASN A 4 6.04 -23.95 6.68
N THR A 5 4.97 -23.63 7.41
CA THR A 5 3.64 -23.37 6.85
C THR A 5 3.09 -22.05 7.34
N LEU A 6 2.29 -21.41 6.51
CA LEU A 6 1.52 -20.22 6.89
C LEU A 6 0.21 -20.65 7.55
N ALA A 7 -0.20 -19.92 8.58
CA ALA A 7 -1.47 -20.17 9.28
C ALA A 7 -2.70 -19.65 8.52
N CYS A 8 -2.50 -18.94 7.41
CA CYS A 8 -3.57 -18.34 6.62
C CYS A 8 -3.21 -18.37 5.12
N ASN A 9 -4.20 -18.14 4.29
CA ASN A 9 -3.98 -17.93 2.86
C ASN A 9 -3.45 -16.52 2.64
N VAL A 10 -2.51 -16.39 1.71
CA VAL A 10 -1.89 -15.10 1.39
C VAL A 10 -1.99 -14.84 -0.12
N LYS A 11 -2.38 -13.63 -0.45
CA LYS A 11 -2.37 -13.11 -1.81
C LYS A 11 -1.40 -11.94 -1.88
N PHE A 12 -0.62 -11.88 -2.93
CA PHE A 12 0.26 -10.74 -3.20
C PHE A 12 -0.29 -9.97 -4.41
N MET A 13 -0.48 -8.68 -4.22
CA MET A 13 -0.76 -7.77 -5.32
C MET A 13 0.43 -6.83 -5.48
N ILE A 14 1.10 -6.90 -6.62
CA ILE A 14 2.33 -6.17 -6.89
C ILE A 14 2.03 -5.11 -7.95
N GLU A 15 2.43 -3.89 -7.68
CA GLU A 15 2.20 -2.73 -8.54
C GLU A 15 3.51 -2.03 -8.84
N GLY A 16 3.65 -1.50 -10.08
CA GLY A 16 4.81 -0.75 -10.51
C GLY A 16 4.56 0.73 -10.80
N GLU A 17 3.35 1.23 -10.55
CA GLU A 17 2.96 2.60 -10.91
C GLU A 17 2.72 3.51 -9.69
N GLU A 18 3.05 3.07 -8.48
CA GLU A 18 2.73 3.82 -7.26
C GLU A 18 3.32 5.24 -7.32
N GLU A 19 4.56 5.37 -7.73
CA GLU A 19 5.28 6.65 -7.79
C GLU A 19 4.81 7.60 -8.89
N VAL A 20 3.95 7.14 -9.79
CA VAL A 20 3.39 7.95 -10.88
C VAL A 20 1.86 8.04 -10.82
N GLY A 21 1.28 7.71 -9.67
CA GLY A 21 -0.14 7.93 -9.38
C GLY A 21 -1.08 6.77 -9.61
N SER A 22 -0.56 5.58 -9.89
CA SER A 22 -1.34 4.32 -9.93
C SER A 22 -2.60 4.38 -10.81
N SER A 23 -2.52 4.98 -11.99
CA SER A 23 -3.70 5.20 -12.85
C SER A 23 -4.42 3.90 -13.26
N ASN A 24 -3.70 2.78 -13.32
CA ASN A 24 -4.26 1.49 -13.72
C ASN A 24 -4.69 0.61 -12.52
N LEU A 25 -4.36 0.99 -11.29
CA LEU A 25 -4.66 0.19 -10.10
C LEU A 25 -6.15 0.08 -9.84
N GLY A 26 -6.88 1.18 -9.89
CA GLY A 26 -8.33 1.19 -9.67
C GLY A 26 -9.07 0.27 -10.64
N PRO A 27 -8.91 0.45 -11.97
CA PRO A 27 -9.50 -0.44 -12.96
C PRO A 27 -9.09 -1.90 -12.79
N PHE A 28 -7.83 -2.17 -12.46
CA PHE A 28 -7.35 -3.52 -12.20
C PHE A 28 -8.08 -4.16 -11.01
N CYS A 29 -8.22 -3.44 -9.89
CA CYS A 29 -8.92 -3.93 -8.71
C CYS A 29 -10.40 -4.24 -9.02
N ILE A 30 -11.06 -3.39 -9.78
CA ILE A 30 -12.45 -3.60 -10.19
C ILE A 30 -12.58 -4.86 -11.04
N SER A 31 -11.71 -5.03 -12.02
CA SER A 31 -11.72 -6.18 -12.93
C SER A 31 -11.37 -7.50 -12.23
N ASN A 32 -10.61 -7.46 -11.14
CA ASN A 32 -10.14 -8.63 -10.40
C ASN A 32 -10.73 -8.73 -9.00
N LYS A 33 -11.87 -8.13 -8.77
CA LYS A 33 -12.51 -8.02 -7.47
C LYS A 33 -12.62 -9.38 -6.74
N GLU A 34 -13.04 -10.41 -7.44
CA GLU A 34 -13.19 -11.74 -6.83
C GLU A 34 -11.85 -12.38 -6.48
N LYS A 35 -10.85 -12.20 -7.32
CA LYS A 35 -9.48 -12.67 -7.05
C LYS A 35 -8.86 -11.97 -5.85
N LEU A 36 -9.15 -10.68 -5.68
CA LEU A 36 -8.55 -9.83 -4.65
C LEU A 36 -9.31 -9.87 -3.33
N LYS A 37 -10.43 -10.58 -3.27
CA LYS A 37 -11.21 -10.69 -2.04
C LYS A 37 -10.35 -11.23 -0.90
N ALA A 38 -10.36 -10.52 0.22
CA ALA A 38 -9.57 -10.84 1.40
C ALA A 38 -10.27 -10.30 2.65
N ASP A 39 -9.96 -10.89 3.79
CA ASP A 39 -10.49 -10.43 5.08
C ASP A 39 -9.69 -9.23 5.59
N VAL A 40 -8.40 -9.19 5.30
CA VAL A 40 -7.46 -8.15 5.75
C VAL A 40 -6.53 -7.78 4.61
N VAL A 41 -6.22 -6.50 4.49
CA VAL A 41 -5.21 -5.98 3.58
C VAL A 41 -4.06 -5.40 4.39
N LEU A 42 -2.84 -5.81 4.08
CA LEU A 42 -1.63 -5.26 4.68
C LEU A 42 -0.88 -4.44 3.63
N ILE A 43 -0.67 -3.17 3.94
CA ILE A 43 0.17 -2.26 3.17
C ILE A 43 1.32 -1.87 4.09
N SER A 44 2.54 -2.26 3.75
CA SER A 44 3.72 -2.09 4.60
C SER A 44 4.71 -1.07 4.04
N ASP A 45 4.21 -0.08 3.33
CA ASP A 45 5.00 1.00 2.76
C ASP A 45 5.11 2.17 3.75
N THR A 46 5.89 1.96 4.79
CA THR A 46 6.10 2.93 5.85
C THR A 46 7.59 3.07 6.18
N SER A 47 7.94 4.15 6.84
CA SER A 47 9.31 4.41 7.24
C SER A 47 9.52 4.16 8.74
N MET A 48 10.77 4.08 9.14
CA MET A 48 11.15 4.09 10.56
C MET A 48 11.46 5.50 11.01
N ILE A 49 11.30 5.80 12.29
CA ILE A 49 11.68 7.08 12.89
C ILE A 49 13.19 7.29 12.79
N ALA A 50 13.96 6.22 13.01
CA ALA A 50 15.42 6.21 12.89
C ALA A 50 15.86 4.79 12.53
N ASN A 51 17.13 4.63 12.14
CA ASN A 51 17.65 3.33 11.68
C ASN A 51 17.50 2.19 12.69
N ASP A 52 17.48 2.51 13.97
CA ASP A 52 17.34 1.56 15.05
C ASP A 52 16.05 1.71 15.85
N CYS A 53 15.10 2.49 15.32
CA CYS A 53 13.83 2.76 15.99
C CYS A 53 12.66 2.43 15.08
N PRO A 54 12.17 1.18 15.08
CA PRO A 54 10.98 0.81 14.34
C PRO A 54 9.75 1.61 14.77
N SER A 55 8.83 1.82 13.86
CA SER A 55 7.60 2.55 14.14
C SER A 55 6.39 1.89 13.47
N ILE A 56 5.22 2.19 14.02
CA ILE A 56 3.94 1.83 13.42
C ILE A 56 3.18 3.14 13.17
N ASP A 57 2.85 3.38 11.92
CA ASP A 57 2.07 4.56 11.56
C ASP A 57 0.60 4.32 11.93
N VAL A 58 0.03 5.25 12.69
CA VAL A 58 -1.35 5.16 13.19
C VAL A 58 -2.30 6.12 12.49
N GLY A 59 -1.79 6.89 11.54
CA GLY A 59 -2.57 7.85 10.78
C GLY A 59 -1.72 8.49 9.68
N LEU A 60 -2.38 9.12 8.74
CA LEU A 60 -1.75 9.82 7.63
C LEU A 60 -2.16 11.29 7.63
N ARG A 61 -1.27 12.15 7.17
CA ARG A 61 -1.59 13.55 6.92
C ARG A 61 -2.28 13.69 5.56
N GLY A 62 -3.10 14.72 5.42
CA GLY A 62 -3.67 15.09 4.15
C GLY A 62 -2.66 15.80 3.24
N LEU A 63 -3.01 15.93 1.99
CA LEU A 63 -2.24 16.65 0.99
C LEU A 63 -3.11 17.73 0.35
N SER A 64 -2.54 18.93 0.21
CA SER A 64 -3.08 19.98 -0.65
C SER A 64 -1.98 20.38 -1.63
N TYR A 65 -2.22 20.13 -2.90
CA TYR A 65 -1.29 20.46 -3.97
C TYR A 65 -1.81 21.67 -4.72
N VAL A 66 -0.99 22.71 -4.86
CA VAL A 66 -1.34 23.94 -5.57
C VAL A 66 -0.21 24.33 -6.52
N GLU A 67 -0.57 24.93 -7.64
CA GLU A 67 0.35 25.52 -8.59
C GLU A 67 -0.03 26.98 -8.78
N VAL A 68 0.96 27.85 -8.79
CA VAL A 68 0.78 29.28 -9.05
C VAL A 68 1.63 29.68 -10.26
N GLU A 69 0.97 30.16 -11.30
CA GLU A 69 1.65 30.69 -12.49
C GLU A 69 1.52 32.22 -12.53
N VAL A 70 2.63 32.87 -12.72
CA VAL A 70 2.72 34.34 -12.85
C VAL A 70 3.18 34.66 -14.26
N THR A 71 2.32 35.32 -15.00
CA THR A 71 2.58 35.73 -16.40
C THR A 71 2.86 37.23 -16.52
#